data_d1b81de4cb2d95b98650a419652ee4a9
#
_entry.id   d1b81de4cb2d95b98650a419652ee4a9
#
_cell.length_a   1.000
_cell.length_b   1.000
_cell.length_c   1.000
_cell.angle_alpha   90.00
_cell.angle_beta   90.00
_cell.angle_gamma   90.00
#
_symmetry.space_group_name_H-M   'P 1'
#
loop_
_entity.id
_entity.type
_entity.pdbx_description
1 polymer ?
#
loop_
_entity_poly.entity_id
_entity_poly.type
_entity_poly.pdbx_seq_one_letter_code
_entity_poly.pdbx_strand_id
1 'polypeptide(L)'
;KYLVGYLYSLIGIDGKILQSELTFVSSVIQHLKLDIESETFKSYLTNPISLNKLPNVLLKNLHLRHFIIWVMFFLAKSDGHFTPKEAEFIELTSEKFKILKSSFLLIKDLFIKEDL
;
A
#
# COMPACT_ATOMS: atom_id res chain seq x y z
N LYS A 1 2.10 -2.81 11.33
CA LYS A 1 2.71 -1.48 11.60
C LYS A 1 3.17 -0.80 10.32
N TYR A 2 4.12 -1.39 9.62
CA TYR A 2 4.63 -0.82 8.37
C TYR A 2 3.57 -0.81 7.28
N LEU A 3 2.68 -1.81 7.26
CA LEU A 3 1.59 -1.86 6.30
C LEU A 3 0.79 -0.55 6.32
N VAL A 4 0.44 -0.07 7.50
CA VAL A 4 -0.37 1.15 7.64
C VAL A 4 0.36 2.36 7.07
N GLY A 5 1.66 2.46 7.28
CA GLY A 5 2.48 3.54 6.71
C GLY A 5 2.44 3.55 5.18
N TYR A 6 2.56 2.38 4.56
CA TYR A 6 2.50 2.28 3.11
C TYR A 6 1.10 2.61 2.58
N LEU A 7 0.06 2.19 3.29
CA LEU A 7 -1.31 2.48 2.88
C LEU A 7 -1.61 3.98 2.93
N TYR A 8 -1.23 4.66 4.02
CA TYR A 8 -1.42 6.10 4.10
C TYR A 8 -0.60 6.83 3.05
N SER A 9 0.62 6.37 2.77
CA SER A 9 1.44 6.96 1.70
C SER A 9 0.75 6.86 0.35
N LEU A 10 0.15 5.70 0.07
CA LEU A 10 -0.56 5.48 -1.18
C LEU A 10 -1.77 6.40 -1.31
N ILE A 11 -2.53 6.56 -0.22
CA ILE A 11 -3.70 7.45 -0.22
C ILE A 11 -3.31 8.87 -0.60
N GLY A 12 -2.20 9.36 -0.07
CA GLY A 12 -1.78 10.75 -0.27
C GLY A 12 -1.00 11.01 -1.55
N ILE A 13 -0.64 9.97 -2.32
CA ILE A 13 0.33 10.12 -3.40
C ILE A 13 -0.17 10.98 -4.56
N ASP A 14 -1.47 10.99 -4.83
CA ASP A 14 -2.05 11.79 -5.91
C ASP A 14 -2.67 13.11 -5.41
N GLY A 15 -2.55 13.40 -4.12
CA GLY A 15 -3.08 14.62 -3.54
C GLY A 15 -4.57 14.60 -3.26
N LYS A 16 -5.26 13.51 -3.56
CA LYS A 16 -6.69 13.36 -3.28
C LYS A 16 -6.87 12.33 -2.18
N ILE A 17 -7.41 12.78 -1.05
CA ILE A 17 -7.66 11.90 0.09
C ILE A 17 -9.17 11.65 0.17
N LEU A 18 -9.57 10.41 -0.14
CA LEU A 18 -10.96 10.02 -0.13
C LEU A 18 -11.35 9.36 1.18
N GLN A 19 -12.55 9.64 1.64
CA GLN A 19 -13.06 9.06 2.88
C GLN A 19 -13.14 7.54 2.80
N SER A 20 -13.47 6.99 1.64
CA SER A 20 -13.52 5.53 1.44
C SER A 20 -12.17 4.88 1.67
N GLU A 21 -11.08 5.54 1.26
CA GLU A 21 -9.72 5.04 1.46
C GLU A 21 -9.35 5.06 2.94
N LEU A 22 -9.67 6.15 3.63
CA LEU A 22 -9.40 6.26 5.07
C LEU A 22 -10.20 5.22 5.85
N THR A 23 -11.45 4.98 5.45
CA THR A 23 -12.29 3.96 6.07
C THR A 23 -11.70 2.57 5.87
N PHE A 24 -11.17 2.29 4.69
CA PHE A 24 -10.54 1.01 4.40
C PHE A 24 -9.35 0.77 5.34
N VAL A 25 -8.48 1.77 5.49
CA VAL A 25 -7.31 1.63 6.36
C VAL A 25 -7.72 1.46 7.82
N SER A 26 -8.73 2.20 8.26
CA SER A 26 -9.27 2.03 9.62
C SER A 26 -9.77 0.60 9.85
N SER A 27 -10.45 0.03 8.84
CA SER A 27 -10.93 -1.34 8.92
C SER A 27 -9.76 -2.34 9.01
N VAL A 28 -8.69 -2.10 8.25
CA VAL A 28 -7.49 -2.96 8.32
C VAL A 28 -6.89 -2.91 9.71
N ILE A 29 -6.76 -1.71 10.29
CA ILE A 29 -6.21 -1.54 11.63
C ILE A 29 -7.04 -2.31 12.65
N GLN A 30 -8.36 -2.19 12.58
CA GLN A 30 -9.27 -2.89 13.50
C GLN A 30 -9.23 -4.40 13.30
N HIS A 31 -9.27 -4.83 12.05
CA HIS A 31 -9.34 -6.26 11.73
C HIS A 31 -8.07 -6.99 12.16
N LEU A 32 -6.92 -6.37 11.99
CA LEU A 32 -5.64 -6.95 12.38
C LEU A 32 -5.31 -6.68 13.85
N LYS A 33 -6.19 -5.99 14.57
CA LYS A 33 -6.01 -5.63 15.99
C LYS A 33 -4.67 -4.94 16.24
N LEU A 34 -4.32 -4.01 15.36
CA LEU A 34 -3.08 -3.27 15.50
C LEU A 34 -3.23 -2.18 16.55
N ASP A 35 -2.30 -2.14 17.49
CA ASP A 35 -2.26 -1.09 18.51
C ASP A 35 -1.39 0.04 17.98
N ILE A 36 -2.00 0.93 17.20
CA ILE A 36 -1.29 2.01 16.52
C ILE A 36 -2.01 3.32 16.80
N GLU A 37 -1.22 4.34 17.18
CA GLU A 37 -1.73 5.70 17.20
C GLU A 37 -1.87 6.17 15.76
N SER A 38 -3.10 6.22 15.26
CA SER A 38 -3.37 6.55 13.86
C SER A 38 -2.77 7.89 13.44
N GLU A 39 -2.69 8.85 14.36
CA GLU A 39 -2.16 10.17 14.05
C GLU A 39 -0.68 10.14 13.68
N THR A 40 0.10 9.25 14.30
CA THR A 40 1.51 9.09 13.95
C THR A 40 1.67 8.67 12.50
N PHE A 41 0.77 7.81 12.02
CA PHE A 41 0.84 7.30 10.65
C PHE A 41 0.16 8.21 9.64
N LYS A 42 -0.79 9.04 10.07
CA LYS A 42 -1.46 9.98 9.16
C LYS A 42 -0.51 11.01 8.55
N SER A 43 0.64 11.26 9.19
CA SER A 43 1.65 12.12 8.60
C SER A 43 2.14 11.63 7.23
N TYR A 44 2.03 10.34 6.97
CA TYR A 44 2.41 9.77 5.67
C TYR A 44 1.47 10.18 4.53
N LEU A 45 0.30 10.75 4.85
CA LEU A 45 -0.59 11.30 3.82
C LEU A 45 0.08 12.45 3.06
N THR A 46 0.89 13.24 3.74
CA THR A 46 1.60 14.37 3.14
C THR A 46 3.06 14.07 2.89
N ASN A 47 3.67 13.22 3.72
CA ASN A 47 5.07 12.83 3.59
C ASN A 47 5.16 11.32 3.43
N PRO A 48 5.20 10.81 2.18
CA PRO A 48 5.23 9.36 1.95
C PRO A 48 6.39 8.68 2.67
N ILE A 49 6.14 7.45 3.09
CA ILE A 49 7.18 6.64 3.75
C ILE A 49 8.36 6.47 2.80
N SER A 50 9.57 6.53 3.36
CA SER A 50 10.78 6.39 2.56
C SER A 50 10.89 4.97 1.99
N LEU A 51 11.14 4.89 0.68
CA LEU A 51 11.36 3.60 0.01
C LEU A 51 12.85 3.27 -0.09
N ASN A 52 13.73 4.18 0.34
CA ASN A 52 15.17 4.00 0.17
C ASN A 52 15.77 3.00 1.15
N LYS A 53 15.14 2.80 2.29
CA LYS A 53 15.67 1.90 3.32
C LYS A 53 14.53 1.06 3.89
N LEU A 54 14.61 -0.25 3.69
CA LEU A 54 13.62 -1.17 4.23
C LEU A 54 13.91 -1.49 5.68
N PRO A 55 12.87 -1.52 6.54
CA PRO A 55 13.03 -2.03 7.90
C PRO A 55 13.46 -3.49 7.90
N ASN A 56 14.25 -3.89 8.89
CA ASN A 56 14.73 -5.27 8.98
C ASN A 56 13.60 -6.30 9.00
N VAL A 57 12.47 -5.95 9.62
CA VAL A 57 11.30 -6.84 9.67
C VAL A 57 10.84 -7.21 8.27
N LEU A 58 10.80 -6.22 7.37
CA LEU A 58 10.38 -6.44 5.98
C LEU A 58 11.45 -7.17 5.17
N LEU A 59 12.73 -6.86 5.41
CA LEU A 59 13.82 -7.53 4.70
C LEU A 59 13.83 -9.03 4.97
N LYS A 60 13.44 -9.44 6.18
CA LYS A 60 13.45 -10.84 6.60
C LYS A 60 12.17 -11.60 6.28
N ASN A 61 11.13 -10.91 5.79
CA ASN A 61 9.83 -11.54 5.61
C ASN A 61 9.26 -11.27 4.21
N LEU A 62 9.54 -12.20 3.29
CA LEU A 62 9.07 -12.08 1.91
C LEU A 62 7.56 -12.11 1.82
N HIS A 63 6.90 -12.94 2.63
CA HIS A 63 5.43 -13.02 2.61
C HIS A 63 4.79 -11.70 3.05
N LEU A 64 5.37 -11.04 4.05
CA LEU A 64 4.86 -9.75 4.50
C LEU A 64 5.00 -8.69 3.41
N ARG A 65 6.12 -8.69 2.68
CA ARG A 65 6.34 -7.75 1.57
C ARG A 65 5.29 -7.96 0.47
N HIS A 66 5.02 -9.22 0.10
CA HIS A 66 3.97 -9.52 -0.89
C HIS A 66 2.60 -9.12 -0.38
N PHE A 67 2.30 -9.39 0.89
CA PHE A 67 1.02 -9.04 1.49
C PHE A 67 0.76 -7.53 1.41
N ILE A 68 1.78 -6.71 1.71
CA ILE A 68 1.65 -5.25 1.64
C ILE A 68 1.29 -4.82 0.21
N ILE A 69 1.94 -5.38 -0.80
CA ILE A 69 1.63 -5.05 -2.21
C ILE A 69 0.19 -5.44 -2.55
N TRP A 70 -0.26 -6.62 -2.12
CA TRP A 70 -1.65 -7.04 -2.32
C TRP A 70 -2.64 -6.04 -1.74
N VAL A 71 -2.42 -5.63 -0.49
CA VAL A 71 -3.31 -4.71 0.20
C VAL A 71 -3.27 -3.33 -0.45
N MET A 72 -2.11 -2.89 -0.94
CA MET A 72 -2.01 -1.62 -1.67
C MET A 72 -2.87 -1.62 -2.94
N PHE A 73 -2.86 -2.72 -3.69
CA PHE A 73 -3.75 -2.84 -4.86
C PHE A 73 -5.21 -2.84 -4.45
N PHE A 74 -5.57 -3.55 -3.39
CA PHE A 74 -6.93 -3.53 -2.88
C PHE A 74 -7.39 -2.11 -2.56
N LEU A 75 -6.55 -1.37 -1.86
CA LEU A 75 -6.87 0.01 -1.49
C LEU A 75 -7.04 0.88 -2.74
N ALA A 76 -6.12 0.77 -3.68
CA ALA A 76 -6.14 1.57 -4.89
C ALA A 76 -7.39 1.34 -5.73
N LYS A 77 -7.95 0.12 -5.70
CA LYS A 77 -9.16 -0.22 -6.44
C LYS A 77 -10.45 0.02 -5.68
N SER A 78 -10.37 0.23 -4.36
CA SER A 78 -11.56 0.26 -3.51
C SER A 78 -12.56 1.35 -3.89
N ASP A 79 -12.09 2.44 -4.49
CA ASP A 79 -12.93 3.56 -4.90
C ASP A 79 -13.27 3.56 -6.39
N GLY A 80 -12.81 2.56 -7.13
CA GLY A 80 -13.02 2.48 -8.57
C GLY A 80 -12.07 3.34 -9.40
N HIS A 81 -11.14 4.04 -8.76
CA HIS A 81 -10.17 4.90 -9.45
C HIS A 81 -8.75 4.45 -9.17
N PHE A 82 -8.15 3.79 -10.16
CA PHE A 82 -6.76 3.39 -10.09
C PHE A 82 -5.93 4.38 -10.89
N THR A 83 -5.34 5.37 -10.21
CA THR A 83 -4.61 6.44 -10.87
C THR A 83 -3.20 6.01 -11.29
N PRO A 84 -2.61 6.65 -12.33
CA PRO A 84 -1.23 6.37 -12.71
C PRO A 84 -0.23 6.62 -11.58
N LYS A 85 -0.47 7.61 -10.73
CA LYS A 85 0.41 7.90 -9.59
C LYS A 85 0.38 6.79 -8.55
N GLU A 86 -0.80 6.22 -8.31
CA GLU A 86 -0.95 5.08 -7.40
C GLU A 86 -0.23 3.86 -7.97
N ALA A 87 -0.43 3.59 -9.26
CA ALA A 87 0.23 2.48 -9.93
C ALA A 87 1.75 2.62 -9.86
N GLU A 88 2.26 3.81 -10.11
CA GLU A 88 3.70 4.08 -10.05
C GLU A 88 4.25 3.87 -8.64
N PHE A 89 3.53 4.34 -7.63
CA PHE A 89 3.97 4.19 -6.24
C PHE A 89 4.02 2.72 -5.84
N ILE A 90 3.01 1.93 -6.22
CA ILE A 90 2.98 0.50 -5.93
C ILE A 90 4.14 -0.21 -6.63
N GLU A 91 4.40 0.14 -7.89
CA GLU A 91 5.51 -0.45 -8.64
C GLU A 91 6.85 -0.13 -8.01
N LEU A 92 7.07 1.14 -7.63
CA LEU A 92 8.31 1.54 -6.95
C LEU A 92 8.48 0.81 -5.63
N THR A 93 7.39 0.68 -4.86
CA THR A 93 7.42 -0.06 -3.60
C THR A 93 7.83 -1.52 -3.84
N SER A 94 7.24 -2.14 -4.86
CA SER A 94 7.56 -3.52 -5.23
C SER A 94 9.03 -3.68 -5.59
N GLU A 95 9.58 -2.74 -6.35
CA GLU A 95 11.00 -2.75 -6.72
C GLU A 95 11.90 -2.64 -5.49
N LYS A 96 11.57 -1.72 -4.59
CA LYS A 96 12.35 -1.54 -3.34
C LYS A 96 12.21 -2.74 -2.42
N PHE A 97 11.07 -3.42 -2.45
CA PHE A 97 10.86 -4.66 -1.72
C PHE A 97 11.58 -5.85 -2.34
N LYS A 98 12.25 -5.65 -3.48
CA LYS A 98 12.95 -6.70 -4.21
C LYS A 98 12.04 -7.86 -4.60
N ILE A 99 10.79 -7.54 -4.93
CA ILE A 99 9.84 -8.52 -5.45
C ILE A 99 10.14 -8.70 -6.94
N LEU A 100 10.18 -9.95 -7.39
CA LEU A 100 10.41 -10.23 -8.80
C LEU A 100 9.36 -9.56 -9.66
N LYS A 101 9.80 -8.98 -10.77
CA LYS A 101 8.89 -8.27 -11.66
C LYS A 101 7.78 -9.18 -12.18
N SER A 102 8.08 -10.44 -12.45
CA SER A 102 7.08 -11.42 -12.87
C SER A 102 6.01 -11.62 -11.82
N SER A 103 6.39 -11.68 -10.54
CA SER A 103 5.43 -11.82 -9.44
C SER A 103 4.58 -10.57 -9.31
N PHE A 104 5.19 -9.39 -9.43
CA PHE A 104 4.46 -8.11 -9.38
C PHE A 104 3.42 -8.03 -10.52
N LEU A 105 3.81 -8.42 -11.73
CA LEU A 105 2.91 -8.38 -12.88
C LEU A 105 1.74 -9.34 -12.73
N LEU A 106 1.97 -10.50 -12.12
CA LEU A 106 0.88 -11.44 -11.83
C LEU A 106 -0.13 -10.84 -10.87
N ILE A 107 0.34 -10.21 -9.81
CA ILE A 107 -0.54 -9.55 -8.85
C ILE A 107 -1.31 -8.41 -9.53
N LYS A 108 -0.61 -7.59 -10.30
CA LYS A 108 -1.21 -6.47 -11.02
C LYS A 108 -2.32 -6.94 -11.96
N ASP A 109 -2.07 -8.01 -12.72
CA ASP A 109 -3.03 -8.56 -13.66
C ASP A 109 -4.29 -9.04 -12.96
N LEU A 110 -4.17 -9.67 -11.79
CA LEU A 110 -5.34 -10.13 -11.03
C LEU A 110 -6.28 -8.98 -10.69
N PHE A 111 -5.75 -7.80 -10.38
CA PHE A 111 -6.58 -6.65 -10.03
C PHE A 111 -7.11 -5.92 -11.26
N ILE A 112 -6.33 -5.82 -12.33
CA ILE A 112 -6.72 -5.06 -13.51
C ILE A 112 -7.71 -5.83 -14.37
N LYS A 113 -7.53 -7.14 -14.54
CA LYS A 113 -8.41 -7.96 -15.38
C LYS A 113 -9.82 -8.10 -14.84
N GLU A 114 -9.99 -7.98 -13.53
CA GLU A 114 -11.32 -8.10 -12.92
C GLU A 114 -12.24 -6.93 -13.29
N ASP A 115 -11.69 -5.85 -13.81
CA ASP A 115 -12.46 -4.67 -14.23
C ASP A 115 -13.03 -4.81 -15.63
N LEU A 116 -12.71 -5.88 -16.32
CA LEU A 116 -13.25 -6.15 -17.64
C LEU A 116 -14.54 -6.99 -17.54
#